data_561c1c88553e9fc2a8f5eeae2e5315d8
#
_entry.id   561c1c88553e9fc2a8f5eeae2e5315d8
#
_cell.length_a   1.000
_cell.length_b   1.000
_cell.length_c   1.000
_cell.angle_alpha   90.00
_cell.angle_beta   90.00
_cell.angle_gamma   90.00
#
_symmetry.space_group_name_H-M   'P 1'
#
loop_
_entity.id
_entity.type
_entity.pdbx_description
1 polymer ?
#
loop_
_entity_poly.entity_id
_entity_poly.type
_entity_poly.pdbx_seq_one_letter_code
_entity_poly.pdbx_strand_id
1 'polypeptide(L)'
;SLLFIPLVIIFLILEKEITIQGLIQEVLKKWWLVAICIILCGAIFFTYSSFFITDMFTSVGSVYVDNKADIVKTEEENNTANLYDLTTAEMLVDTYIELFSSQKFYDLIKEKTDLPYSPTAMRAMTSFSRVEETGVIYVNVTAPNAKDAKKICDSVLKYANLHIKNIMEVGSVKVIDEGSMPTSRSYPNVTKNTLLGMIFGMLLSFGIIFLINYFDVYIKNV
;
A
#
# COMPACT_ATOMS: atom_id res chain seq x y z
N SER A 1 -16.31 2.20 25.20
CA SER A 1 -16.12 3.55 25.80
C SER A 1 -15.78 4.65 24.79
N LEU A 2 -15.42 4.32 23.52
CA LEU A 2 -15.13 5.30 22.46
C LEU A 2 -16.38 5.96 21.83
N LEU A 3 -17.56 5.38 22.02
CA LEU A 3 -18.85 5.93 21.56
C LEU A 3 -19.45 7.00 22.49
N PHE A 4 -18.89 7.16 23.69
CA PHE A 4 -19.41 8.15 24.68
C PHE A 4 -18.98 9.59 24.37
N ILE A 5 -17.81 9.75 23.73
CA ILE A 5 -17.27 11.07 23.39
C ILE A 5 -18.13 11.82 22.36
N PRO A 6 -18.55 11.23 21.22
CA PRO A 6 -19.42 11.93 20.28
C PRO A 6 -20.81 12.22 20.85
N LEU A 7 -21.34 11.35 21.74
CA LEU A 7 -22.64 11.55 22.35
C LEU A 7 -22.64 12.72 23.35
N VAL A 8 -21.56 12.88 24.10
CA VAL A 8 -21.38 14.02 25.03
C VAL A 8 -21.22 15.32 24.24
N ILE A 9 -20.50 15.31 23.11
CA ILE A 9 -20.35 16.48 22.25
C ILE A 9 -21.70 16.86 21.63
N ILE A 10 -22.50 15.92 21.19
CA ILE A 10 -23.85 16.16 20.63
C ILE A 10 -24.78 16.71 21.73
N PHE A 11 -24.73 16.17 22.95
CA PHE A 11 -25.54 16.65 24.09
C PHE A 11 -25.18 18.08 24.49
N LEU A 12 -23.88 18.43 24.51
CA LEU A 12 -23.38 19.78 24.81
C LEU A 12 -23.70 20.80 23.70
N ILE A 13 -23.83 20.37 22.46
CA ILE A 13 -24.25 21.21 21.31
C ILE A 13 -25.75 21.55 21.43
N LEU A 14 -26.57 20.63 21.94
CA LEU A 14 -28.02 20.79 22.05
C LEU A 14 -28.46 21.69 23.22
N GLU A 15 -27.64 21.83 24.24
CA GLU A 15 -27.99 22.60 25.45
C GLU A 15 -27.71 24.12 25.35
N LYS A 16 -26.99 24.57 24.34
CA LYS A 16 -26.69 25.97 24.08
C LYS A 16 -26.86 26.29 22.61
N GLU A 17 -27.59 27.35 22.28
CA GLU A 17 -27.66 27.89 20.92
C GLU A 17 -26.29 28.38 20.44
N ILE A 18 -25.38 27.40 20.17
CA ILE A 18 -24.09 27.68 19.56
C ILE A 18 -24.36 27.88 18.06
N THR A 19 -24.59 29.14 17.72
CA THR A 19 -24.76 29.50 16.29
C THR A 19 -23.46 29.19 15.58
N ILE A 20 -23.53 28.42 14.47
CA ILE A 20 -22.38 28.06 13.62
C ILE A 20 -21.56 29.30 13.25
N GLN A 21 -22.21 30.45 13.07
CA GLN A 21 -21.56 31.75 12.84
C GLN A 21 -20.66 32.19 14.00
N GLY A 22 -21.08 31.96 15.23
CA GLY A 22 -20.28 32.27 16.43
C GLY A 22 -19.01 31.41 16.52
N LEU A 23 -19.10 30.12 16.20
CA LEU A 23 -17.94 29.23 16.16
C LEU A 23 -16.91 29.66 15.09
N ILE A 24 -17.39 30.05 13.90
CA ILE A 24 -16.50 30.53 12.83
C ILE A 24 -15.79 31.82 13.26
N GLN A 25 -16.48 32.75 13.90
CA GLN A 25 -15.86 33.99 14.39
C GLN A 25 -14.79 33.73 15.46
N GLU A 26 -15.03 32.81 16.39
CA GLU A 26 -14.04 32.44 17.41
C GLU A 26 -12.81 31.72 16.81
N VAL A 27 -13.00 30.86 15.82
CA VAL A 27 -11.90 30.24 15.08
C VAL A 27 -11.07 31.29 14.35
N LEU A 28 -11.72 32.26 13.68
CA LEU A 28 -11.04 33.36 13.00
C LEU A 28 -10.30 34.27 13.97
N LYS A 29 -10.82 34.52 15.17
CA LYS A 29 -10.16 35.31 16.20
C LYS A 29 -8.94 34.63 16.79
N LYS A 30 -8.97 33.28 16.89
CA LYS A 30 -7.90 32.45 17.44
C LYS A 30 -7.13 31.67 16.33
N TRP A 31 -7.09 32.20 15.09
CA TRP A 31 -6.44 31.55 13.95
C TRP A 31 -4.97 31.17 14.19
N TRP A 32 -4.25 31.97 14.98
CA TRP A 32 -2.87 31.70 15.35
C TRP A 32 -2.70 30.39 16.12
N LEU A 33 -3.69 30.01 16.96
CA LEU A 33 -3.70 28.75 17.68
C LEU A 33 -3.88 27.58 16.72
N VAL A 34 -4.75 27.74 15.71
CA VAL A 34 -4.91 26.75 14.63
C VAL A 34 -3.58 26.56 13.89
N ALA A 35 -2.91 27.65 13.53
CA ALA A 35 -1.62 27.60 12.84
C ALA A 35 -0.54 26.87 13.67
N ILE A 36 -0.45 27.15 14.97
CA ILE A 36 0.49 26.48 15.87
C ILE A 36 0.18 24.98 15.96
N CYS A 37 -1.08 24.59 16.13
CA CYS A 37 -1.46 23.16 16.19
C CYS A 37 -1.10 22.42 14.90
N ILE A 38 -1.36 23.02 13.74
CA ILE A 38 -1.02 22.44 12.43
C ILE A 38 0.50 22.24 12.31
N ILE A 39 1.29 23.27 12.66
CA ILE A 39 2.75 23.21 12.58
C ILE A 39 3.32 22.18 13.55
N LEU A 40 2.86 22.17 14.81
CA LEU A 40 3.33 21.22 15.81
C LEU A 40 3.00 19.76 15.42
N CYS A 41 1.75 19.48 15.05
CA CYS A 41 1.37 18.14 14.62
C CYS A 41 2.10 17.73 13.34
N GLY A 42 2.21 18.63 12.38
CA GLY A 42 2.99 18.40 11.16
C GLY A 42 4.46 18.07 11.45
N ALA A 43 5.10 18.82 12.36
CA ALA A 43 6.49 18.60 12.78
C ALA A 43 6.66 17.25 13.52
N ILE A 44 5.73 16.89 14.40
CA ILE A 44 5.74 15.58 15.09
C ILE A 44 5.65 14.44 14.07
N PHE A 45 4.70 14.49 13.16
CA PHE A 45 4.52 13.45 12.14
C PHE A 45 5.69 13.39 11.15
N PHE A 46 6.26 14.55 10.79
CA PHE A 46 7.47 14.63 9.97
C PHE A 46 8.64 13.94 10.67
N THR A 47 8.92 14.31 11.92
CA THR A 47 10.01 13.75 12.71
C THR A 47 9.82 12.25 12.91
N TYR A 48 8.63 11.81 13.28
CA TYR A 48 8.31 10.40 13.43
C TYR A 48 8.52 9.61 12.13
N SER A 49 8.03 10.12 11.01
CA SER A 49 8.14 9.47 9.70
C SER A 49 9.59 9.43 9.20
N SER A 50 10.40 10.43 9.54
CA SER A 50 11.78 10.55 9.04
C SER A 50 12.81 9.77 9.86
N PHE A 51 12.57 9.62 11.19
CA PHE A 51 13.58 9.04 12.09
C PHE A 51 13.19 7.69 12.67
N PHE A 52 11.90 7.40 12.81
CA PHE A 52 11.44 6.16 13.47
C PHE A 52 11.00 5.07 12.50
N ILE A 53 10.73 5.41 11.24
CA ILE A 53 10.29 4.42 10.26
C ILE A 53 11.47 4.03 9.37
N THR A 54 11.73 2.73 9.26
CA THR A 54 12.78 2.19 8.42
C THR A 54 12.50 2.44 6.95
N ASP A 55 13.51 2.93 6.22
CA ASP A 55 13.43 3.10 4.77
C ASP A 55 13.23 1.74 4.09
N MET A 56 12.31 1.71 3.13
CA MET A 56 12.02 0.53 2.33
C MET A 56 12.16 0.86 0.85
N PHE A 57 12.64 -0.10 0.09
CA PHE A 57 12.91 0.02 -1.35
C PHE A 57 12.09 -1.01 -2.10
N THR A 58 11.41 -0.60 -3.18
CA THR A 58 10.58 -1.50 -3.98
C THR A 58 11.21 -1.76 -5.34
N SER A 59 11.48 -3.02 -5.61
CA SER A 59 11.85 -3.53 -6.93
C SER A 59 10.59 -4.03 -7.63
N VAL A 60 10.45 -3.69 -8.90
CA VAL A 60 9.31 -4.09 -9.73
C VAL A 60 9.82 -4.84 -10.93
N GLY A 61 9.23 -5.99 -11.19
CA GLY A 61 9.42 -6.77 -12.40
C GLY A 61 8.07 -7.23 -12.94
N SER A 62 8.06 -7.84 -14.11
CA SER A 62 6.81 -8.30 -14.72
C SER A 62 6.95 -9.66 -15.43
N VAL A 63 5.85 -10.39 -15.39
CA VAL A 63 5.73 -11.68 -16.09
C VAL A 63 4.46 -11.72 -16.92
N TYR A 64 4.51 -12.45 -18.03
CA TYR A 64 3.35 -12.75 -18.86
C TYR A 64 2.94 -14.21 -18.67
N VAL A 65 1.65 -14.41 -18.42
CA VAL A 65 1.03 -15.73 -18.34
C VAL A 65 0.76 -16.22 -19.76
N ASP A 66 1.41 -17.31 -20.16
CA ASP A 66 1.21 -17.95 -21.46
C ASP A 66 0.48 -19.28 -21.25
N ASN A 67 -0.70 -19.39 -21.83
CA ASN A 67 -1.51 -20.61 -21.75
C ASN A 67 -1.14 -21.63 -22.85
N LYS A 68 -0.16 -21.33 -23.69
CA LYS A 68 0.23 -22.29 -24.74
C LYS A 68 0.88 -23.51 -24.08
N ALA A 69 0.13 -24.61 -23.99
CA ALA A 69 0.78 -25.92 -24.08
C ALA A 69 1.72 -25.87 -25.25
N ASP A 70 2.88 -26.53 -25.19
CA ASP A 70 3.75 -26.77 -26.34
C ASP A 70 3.01 -27.61 -27.39
N ILE A 71 1.88 -27.13 -27.87
CA ILE A 71 1.16 -27.72 -28.99
C ILE A 71 1.96 -27.35 -30.20
N VAL A 72 2.61 -28.38 -30.78
CA VAL A 72 3.25 -28.38 -32.10
C VAL A 72 2.46 -27.47 -33.02
N LYS A 73 3.08 -26.39 -33.50
CA LYS A 73 2.54 -25.47 -34.49
C LYS A 73 2.07 -26.24 -35.69
N THR A 74 0.80 -26.53 -35.79
CA THR A 74 0.13 -26.77 -37.05
C THR A 74 -0.18 -25.41 -37.66
N GLU A 75 0.44 -25.09 -38.76
CA GLU A 75 0.38 -23.79 -39.46
C GLU A 75 -0.98 -23.59 -40.13
N GLU A 76 -2.07 -23.57 -39.42
CA GLU A 76 -3.38 -23.11 -39.90
C GLU A 76 -4.31 -22.91 -38.72
N GLU A 77 -4.35 -21.68 -38.17
CA GLU A 77 -5.62 -21.12 -37.73
C GLU A 77 -5.51 -19.64 -37.33
N ASN A 78 -6.14 -18.87 -38.12
CA ASN A 78 -6.78 -17.58 -38.06
C ASN A 78 -7.10 -16.96 -36.67
N ASN A 79 -7.01 -15.63 -36.61
CA ASN A 79 -7.44 -14.55 -35.71
C ASN A 79 -8.39 -14.87 -34.53
N THR A 80 -9.12 -15.95 -34.52
CA THR A 80 -9.98 -16.37 -33.39
C THR A 80 -9.17 -17.04 -32.26
N ALA A 81 -8.07 -17.68 -32.54
CA ALA A 81 -7.20 -18.31 -31.56
C ALA A 81 -6.60 -17.28 -30.57
N ASN A 82 -6.27 -16.09 -31.05
CA ASN A 82 -5.67 -15.03 -30.21
C ASN A 82 -6.59 -14.49 -29.15
N LEU A 83 -7.90 -14.40 -29.41
CA LEU A 83 -8.90 -13.92 -28.43
C LEU A 83 -9.16 -14.94 -27.32
N TYR A 84 -9.26 -16.24 -27.69
CA TYR A 84 -9.40 -17.32 -26.70
C TYR A 84 -8.17 -17.44 -25.82
N ASP A 85 -6.97 -17.33 -26.39
CA ASP A 85 -5.71 -17.38 -25.67
C ASP A 85 -5.61 -16.23 -24.64
N LEU A 86 -6.03 -15.03 -25.02
CA LEU A 86 -6.01 -13.87 -24.13
C LEU A 86 -7.02 -14.02 -22.99
N THR A 87 -8.27 -14.38 -23.28
CA THR A 87 -9.32 -14.56 -22.25
C THR A 87 -8.93 -15.69 -21.27
N THR A 88 -8.33 -16.75 -21.78
CA THR A 88 -7.86 -17.86 -20.92
C THR A 88 -6.66 -17.45 -20.08
N ALA A 89 -5.74 -16.65 -20.64
CA ALA A 89 -4.61 -16.09 -19.89
C ALA A 89 -5.10 -15.20 -18.74
N GLU A 90 -6.10 -14.36 -18.97
CA GLU A 90 -6.73 -13.54 -17.93
C GLU A 90 -7.34 -14.37 -16.79
N MET A 91 -8.07 -15.44 -17.13
CA MET A 91 -8.67 -16.34 -16.12
C MET A 91 -7.62 -17.04 -15.26
N LEU A 92 -6.43 -17.28 -15.81
CA LEU A 92 -5.34 -17.95 -15.10
C LEU A 92 -4.51 -17.00 -14.23
N VAL A 93 -4.54 -15.69 -14.49
CA VAL A 93 -3.74 -14.69 -13.75
C VAL A 93 -3.97 -14.79 -12.25
N ASP A 94 -5.22 -14.82 -11.80
CA ASP A 94 -5.55 -14.88 -10.37
C ASP A 94 -5.07 -16.21 -9.75
N THR A 95 -5.19 -17.31 -10.47
CA THR A 95 -4.65 -18.62 -10.05
C THR A 95 -3.13 -18.59 -9.93
N TYR A 96 -2.44 -17.96 -10.85
CA TYR A 96 -0.97 -17.84 -10.81
C TYR A 96 -0.50 -16.92 -9.69
N ILE A 97 -1.22 -15.80 -9.42
CA ILE A 97 -0.94 -14.94 -8.27
C ILE A 97 -1.04 -15.74 -6.96
N GLU A 98 -2.07 -16.59 -6.84
CA GLU A 98 -2.23 -17.44 -5.66
C GLU A 98 -1.11 -18.47 -5.53
N LEU A 99 -0.71 -19.11 -6.62
CA LEU A 99 0.41 -20.04 -6.64
C LEU A 99 1.75 -19.36 -6.28
N PHE A 100 2.00 -18.17 -6.79
CA PHE A 100 3.19 -17.36 -6.44
C PHE A 100 3.14 -16.83 -5.01
N SER A 101 1.97 -16.68 -4.42
CA SER A 101 1.79 -16.30 -3.03
C SER A 101 1.89 -17.48 -2.05
N SER A 102 2.08 -18.72 -2.56
CA SER A 102 2.14 -19.91 -1.74
C SER A 102 3.46 -20.02 -0.95
N GLN A 103 3.39 -20.59 0.26
CA GLN A 103 4.58 -20.84 1.07
C GLN A 103 5.59 -21.74 0.36
N LYS A 104 5.12 -22.77 -0.35
CA LYS A 104 5.97 -23.72 -1.09
C LYS A 104 6.83 -23.04 -2.17
N PHE A 105 6.33 -21.97 -2.75
CA PHE A 105 7.11 -21.18 -3.72
C PHE A 105 8.30 -20.49 -3.07
N TYR A 106 8.11 -19.89 -1.92
CA TYR A 106 9.20 -19.23 -1.19
C TYR A 106 10.16 -20.23 -0.54
N ASP A 107 9.71 -21.41 -0.17
CA ASP A 107 10.57 -22.52 0.28
C ASP A 107 11.50 -22.96 -0.87
N LEU A 108 10.96 -23.09 -2.11
CA LEU A 108 11.74 -23.37 -3.31
C LEU A 108 12.78 -22.26 -3.57
N ILE A 109 12.39 -20.99 -3.49
CA ILE A 109 13.31 -19.87 -3.67
C ILE A 109 14.44 -19.94 -2.63
N LYS A 110 14.10 -20.19 -1.38
CA LYS A 110 15.10 -20.31 -0.29
C LYS A 110 16.07 -21.47 -0.51
N GLU A 111 15.59 -22.60 -0.98
CA GLU A 111 16.42 -23.76 -1.32
C GLU A 111 17.40 -23.46 -2.46
N LYS A 112 16.97 -22.70 -3.46
CA LYS A 112 17.75 -22.39 -4.67
C LYS A 112 18.59 -21.13 -4.58
N THR A 113 18.46 -20.36 -3.49
CA THR A 113 19.13 -19.07 -3.33
C THR A 113 19.72 -18.94 -1.92
N ASP A 114 20.84 -18.24 -1.82
CA ASP A 114 21.46 -17.93 -0.52
C ASP A 114 21.01 -16.54 -0.02
N LEU A 115 19.69 -16.33 0.01
CA LEU A 115 19.12 -15.09 0.51
C LEU A 115 19.05 -15.09 2.04
N PRO A 116 19.37 -13.97 2.74
CA PRO A 116 19.42 -13.93 4.20
C PRO A 116 18.03 -13.89 4.87
N TYR A 117 16.96 -14.01 4.09
CA TYR A 117 15.59 -13.92 4.55
C TYR A 117 14.93 -15.30 4.66
N SER A 118 14.02 -15.45 5.63
CA SER A 118 13.18 -16.64 5.72
C SER A 118 12.13 -16.64 4.59
N PRO A 119 11.62 -17.81 4.18
CA PRO A 119 10.54 -17.90 3.18
C PRO A 119 9.34 -17.04 3.52
N THR A 120 8.89 -17.07 4.79
CA THR A 120 7.78 -16.27 5.27
C THR A 120 8.04 -14.75 5.18
N ALA A 121 9.29 -14.32 5.47
CA ALA A 121 9.67 -12.92 5.32
C ALA A 121 9.68 -12.49 3.86
N MET A 122 10.24 -13.31 2.95
CA MET A 122 10.23 -13.02 1.51
C MET A 122 8.80 -12.94 0.96
N ARG A 123 7.92 -13.83 1.41
CA ARG A 123 6.49 -13.79 1.07
C ARG A 123 5.83 -12.48 1.52
N ALA A 124 6.09 -12.04 2.75
CA ALA A 124 5.53 -10.79 3.28
C ALA A 124 6.08 -9.53 2.57
N MET A 125 7.30 -9.62 2.02
CA MET A 125 7.93 -8.55 1.25
C MET A 125 7.45 -8.47 -0.20
N THR A 126 6.78 -9.52 -0.70
CA THR A 126 6.37 -9.64 -2.11
C THR A 126 4.88 -9.45 -2.24
N SER A 127 4.49 -8.64 -3.21
CA SER A 127 3.09 -8.46 -3.60
C SER A 127 2.95 -8.55 -5.12
N PHE A 128 1.82 -9.08 -5.57
CA PHE A 128 1.50 -9.24 -6.97
C PHE A 128 0.33 -8.35 -7.33
N SER A 129 0.38 -7.78 -8.53
CA SER A 129 -0.74 -7.02 -9.08
C SER A 129 -0.94 -7.38 -10.54
N ARG A 130 -2.18 -7.61 -10.93
CA ARG A 130 -2.54 -7.87 -12.32
C ARG A 130 -2.74 -6.57 -13.09
N VAL A 131 -2.49 -6.62 -14.38
CA VAL A 131 -2.93 -5.58 -15.32
C VAL A 131 -4.26 -6.05 -15.90
N GLU A 132 -5.31 -5.24 -15.73
CA GLU A 132 -6.65 -5.58 -16.22
C GLU A 132 -6.63 -5.81 -17.74
N GLU A 133 -7.44 -6.76 -18.21
CA GLU A 133 -7.57 -7.15 -19.62
C GLU A 133 -6.26 -7.63 -20.27
N THR A 134 -5.31 -8.11 -19.45
CA THR A 134 -4.05 -8.68 -19.95
C THR A 134 -3.61 -9.89 -19.14
N GLY A 135 -2.75 -10.72 -19.73
CA GLY A 135 -2.07 -11.82 -19.02
C GLY A 135 -0.83 -11.38 -18.23
N VAL A 136 -0.69 -10.09 -17.88
CA VAL A 136 0.52 -9.56 -17.25
C VAL A 136 0.33 -9.46 -15.72
N ILE A 137 1.35 -9.95 -15.00
CA ILE A 137 1.45 -9.84 -13.54
C ILE A 137 2.68 -9.01 -13.20
N TYR A 138 2.51 -7.92 -12.45
CA TYR A 138 3.61 -7.23 -11.81
C TYR A 138 3.99 -7.89 -10.50
N VAL A 139 5.28 -8.04 -10.30
CA VAL A 139 5.90 -8.53 -9.08
C VAL A 139 6.55 -7.36 -8.38
N ASN A 140 6.02 -6.97 -7.23
CA ASN A 140 6.54 -5.86 -6.43
C ASN A 140 7.18 -6.44 -5.16
N VAL A 141 8.47 -6.21 -4.97
CA VAL A 141 9.20 -6.67 -3.78
C VAL A 141 9.71 -5.46 -3.01
N THR A 142 9.27 -5.33 -1.76
CA THR A 142 9.64 -4.24 -0.87
C THR A 142 10.52 -4.75 0.26
N ALA A 143 11.78 -4.29 0.32
CA ALA A 143 12.76 -4.72 1.32
C ALA A 143 13.52 -3.52 1.91
N PRO A 144 14.15 -3.69 3.10
CA PRO A 144 14.94 -2.61 3.73
C PRO A 144 16.16 -2.18 2.92
N ASN A 145 16.63 -3.02 2.00
CA ASN A 145 17.78 -2.76 1.17
C ASN A 145 17.42 -2.88 -0.32
N ALA A 146 17.80 -1.89 -1.12
CA ALA A 146 17.54 -1.85 -2.56
C ALA A 146 18.09 -3.06 -3.32
N LYS A 147 19.29 -3.54 -2.93
CA LYS A 147 19.92 -4.71 -3.56
C LYS A 147 19.15 -6.00 -3.23
N ASP A 148 18.64 -6.11 -2.01
CA ASP A 148 17.90 -7.29 -1.58
C ASP A 148 16.52 -7.31 -2.22
N ALA A 149 15.85 -6.15 -2.33
CA ALA A 149 14.59 -6.02 -3.06
C ALA A 149 14.73 -6.54 -4.49
N LYS A 150 15.79 -6.09 -5.21
CA LYS A 150 16.07 -6.58 -6.57
C LYS A 150 16.37 -8.08 -6.59
N LYS A 151 17.24 -8.58 -5.72
CA LYS A 151 17.60 -10.00 -5.69
C LYS A 151 16.41 -10.92 -5.43
N ILE A 152 15.53 -10.54 -4.50
CA ILE A 152 14.31 -11.29 -4.22
C ILE A 152 13.38 -11.24 -5.44
N CYS A 153 13.17 -10.06 -6.05
CA CYS A 153 12.35 -9.90 -7.24
C CYS A 153 12.87 -10.77 -8.40
N ASP A 154 14.16 -10.69 -8.72
CA ASP A 154 14.78 -11.51 -9.77
C ASP A 154 14.65 -13.01 -9.46
N SER A 155 14.73 -13.42 -8.20
CA SER A 155 14.54 -14.82 -7.80
C SER A 155 13.11 -15.27 -7.99
N VAL A 156 12.13 -14.45 -7.63
CA VAL A 156 10.69 -14.71 -7.86
C VAL A 156 10.45 -14.90 -9.36
N LEU A 157 10.92 -13.98 -10.19
CA LEU A 157 10.76 -14.04 -11.66
C LEU A 157 11.42 -15.28 -12.25
N LYS A 158 12.66 -15.58 -11.83
CA LYS A 158 13.45 -16.70 -12.33
C LYS A 158 12.81 -18.04 -12.02
N TYR A 159 12.29 -18.23 -10.83
CA TYR A 159 11.73 -19.50 -10.39
C TYR A 159 10.21 -19.63 -10.61
N ALA A 160 9.53 -18.57 -11.04
CA ALA A 160 8.10 -18.58 -11.34
C ALA A 160 7.70 -19.68 -12.31
N ASN A 161 8.39 -19.76 -13.46
CA ASN A 161 8.10 -20.78 -14.48
C ASN A 161 8.36 -22.22 -13.99
N LEU A 162 9.43 -22.43 -13.22
CA LEU A 162 9.73 -23.73 -12.63
C LEU A 162 8.64 -24.15 -11.64
N HIS A 163 8.15 -23.22 -10.82
CA HIS A 163 7.11 -23.51 -9.85
C HIS A 163 5.79 -23.89 -10.51
N ILE A 164 5.39 -23.16 -11.56
CA ILE A 164 4.19 -23.47 -12.35
C ILE A 164 4.30 -24.87 -13.00
N LYS A 165 5.41 -25.17 -13.66
CA LYS A 165 5.62 -26.48 -14.28
C LYS A 165 5.62 -27.65 -13.31
N ASN A 166 5.97 -27.42 -12.04
CA ASN A 166 5.92 -28.44 -11.01
C ASN A 166 4.50 -28.73 -10.48
N ILE A 167 3.54 -27.83 -10.72
CA ILE A 167 2.19 -27.94 -10.20
C ILE A 167 1.17 -28.20 -11.30
N MET A 168 1.38 -27.59 -12.46
CA MET A 168 0.46 -27.64 -13.60
C MET A 168 1.15 -28.31 -14.79
N GLU A 169 0.47 -29.24 -15.43
CA GLU A 169 0.94 -29.90 -16.65
C GLU A 169 0.96 -28.96 -17.87
N VAL A 170 0.09 -27.95 -17.82
CA VAL A 170 -0.12 -26.97 -18.90
C VAL A 170 0.01 -25.57 -18.32
N GLY A 171 0.63 -24.70 -19.08
CA GLY A 171 0.84 -23.29 -18.71
C GLY A 171 2.30 -22.96 -18.50
N SER A 172 2.64 -21.75 -18.82
CA SER A 172 4.00 -21.23 -18.63
C SER A 172 3.99 -19.75 -18.31
N VAL A 173 5.10 -19.27 -17.78
CA VAL A 173 5.29 -17.87 -17.44
C VAL A 173 6.55 -17.38 -18.11
N LYS A 174 6.45 -16.26 -18.82
CA LYS A 174 7.59 -15.59 -19.45
C LYS A 174 7.90 -14.30 -18.73
N VAL A 175 9.16 -14.10 -18.37
CA VAL A 175 9.62 -12.83 -17.82
C VAL A 175 9.58 -11.77 -18.91
N ILE A 176 8.90 -10.64 -18.65
CA ILE A 176 8.90 -9.47 -19.53
C ILE A 176 10.02 -8.54 -19.08
N ASP A 177 9.97 -8.11 -17.81
CA ASP A 177 10.96 -7.22 -17.24
C ASP A 177 11.58 -7.84 -15.99
N GLU A 178 12.91 -7.77 -15.91
CA GLU A 178 13.64 -8.13 -14.71
C GLU A 178 13.37 -7.13 -13.56
N GLY A 179 13.70 -7.52 -12.33
CA GLY A 179 13.55 -6.66 -11.15
C GLY A 179 14.32 -5.35 -11.32
N SER A 180 13.61 -4.24 -11.22
CA SER A 180 14.21 -2.90 -11.28
C SER A 180 15.10 -2.65 -10.08
N MET A 181 16.21 -1.92 -10.27
CA MET A 181 17.04 -1.45 -9.15
C MET A 181 16.43 -0.18 -8.58
N PRO A 182 15.89 -0.19 -7.34
CA PRO A 182 15.34 1.01 -6.74
C PRO A 182 16.40 2.08 -6.54
N THR A 183 16.17 3.28 -7.04
CA THR A 183 17.06 4.45 -6.87
C THR A 183 16.63 5.36 -5.74
N SER A 184 15.39 5.25 -5.29
CA SER A 184 14.80 6.03 -4.21
C SER A 184 14.01 5.14 -3.26
N ARG A 185 13.84 5.59 -2.02
CA ARG A 185 12.96 4.89 -1.06
C ARG A 185 11.50 4.99 -1.50
N SER A 186 10.79 3.89 -1.35
CA SER A 186 9.35 3.80 -1.63
C SER A 186 8.51 4.09 -0.40
N TYR A 187 9.06 3.83 0.81
CA TYR A 187 8.40 4.05 2.10
C TYR A 187 9.46 4.45 3.13
N PRO A 188 9.13 5.32 4.12
CA PRO A 188 7.86 6.03 4.29
C PRO A 188 7.70 7.19 3.32
N ASN A 189 6.45 7.48 2.93
CA ASN A 189 6.16 8.71 2.21
C ASN A 189 6.01 9.87 3.21
N VAL A 190 7.13 10.51 3.54
CA VAL A 190 7.21 11.59 4.54
C VAL A 190 6.23 12.71 4.24
N THR A 191 6.07 13.07 2.96
CA THR A 191 5.15 14.14 2.54
C THR A 191 3.69 13.78 2.87
N LYS A 192 3.25 12.54 2.56
CA LYS A 192 1.89 12.09 2.88
C LYS A 192 1.66 12.02 4.38
N ASN A 193 2.63 11.52 5.15
CA ASN A 193 2.53 11.41 6.60
C ASN A 193 2.48 12.81 7.26
N THR A 194 3.31 13.75 6.79
CA THR A 194 3.29 15.14 7.27
C THR A 194 1.96 15.82 6.97
N LEU A 195 1.42 15.64 5.76
CA LEU A 195 0.12 16.19 5.39
C LEU A 195 -0.99 15.63 6.27
N LEU A 196 -0.97 14.33 6.55
CA LEU A 196 -1.91 13.68 7.46
C LEU A 196 -1.81 14.28 8.87
N GLY A 197 -0.58 14.52 9.36
CA GLY A 197 -0.32 15.19 10.63
C GLY A 197 -0.89 16.62 10.67
N MET A 198 -0.77 17.38 9.59
CA MET A 198 -1.34 18.73 9.48
C MET A 198 -2.87 18.70 9.53
N ILE A 199 -3.52 17.77 8.82
CA ILE A 199 -4.98 17.60 8.87
C ILE A 199 -5.42 17.24 10.29
N PHE A 200 -4.71 16.32 10.94
CA PHE A 200 -5.00 15.96 12.33
C PHE A 200 -4.83 17.13 13.28
N GLY A 201 -3.77 17.94 13.12
CA GLY A 201 -3.55 19.17 13.89
C GLY A 201 -4.68 20.21 13.72
N MET A 202 -5.22 20.32 12.49
CA MET A 202 -6.36 21.18 12.21
C MET A 202 -7.62 20.72 12.95
N LEU A 203 -7.94 19.44 12.93
CA LEU A 203 -9.07 18.87 13.65
C LEU A 203 -8.92 19.04 15.17
N LEU A 204 -7.73 18.82 15.68
CA LEU A 204 -7.39 18.98 17.10
C LEU A 204 -7.57 20.42 17.56
N SER A 205 -7.17 21.40 16.72
CA SER A 205 -7.31 22.82 17.04
C SER A 205 -8.78 23.25 17.21
N PHE A 206 -9.69 22.73 16.40
CA PHE A 206 -11.12 22.99 16.56
C PHE A 206 -11.65 22.47 17.91
N GLY A 207 -11.22 21.26 18.31
CA GLY A 207 -11.56 20.70 19.62
C GLY A 207 -11.06 21.57 20.77
N ILE A 208 -9.81 22.03 20.68
CA ILE A 208 -9.20 22.91 21.71
C ILE A 208 -9.93 24.26 21.79
N ILE A 209 -10.22 24.90 20.66
CA ILE A 209 -10.95 26.18 20.62
C ILE A 209 -12.35 26.01 21.21
N PHE A 210 -13.02 24.92 20.91
CA PHE A 210 -14.34 24.59 21.45
C PHE A 210 -14.27 24.43 22.98
N LEU A 211 -13.30 23.73 23.54
CA LEU A 211 -13.09 23.55 24.95
C LEU A 211 -12.79 24.89 25.64
N ILE A 212 -11.88 25.69 25.08
CA ILE A 212 -11.56 27.04 25.67
C ILE A 212 -12.80 27.91 25.70
N ASN A 213 -13.59 27.94 24.64
CA ASN A 213 -14.81 28.75 24.59
C ASN A 213 -15.87 28.24 25.58
N TYR A 214 -15.98 26.95 25.77
CA TYR A 214 -16.87 26.35 26.75
C TYR A 214 -16.49 26.76 28.18
N PHE A 215 -15.22 26.71 28.56
CA PHE A 215 -14.72 27.10 29.87
C PHE A 215 -14.80 28.62 30.10
N ASP A 216 -14.50 29.47 29.11
CA ASP A 216 -14.61 30.92 29.21
C ASP A 216 -16.05 31.36 29.51
N VAL A 217 -17.03 30.67 28.93
CA VAL A 217 -18.44 30.96 29.19
C VAL A 217 -18.88 30.46 30.56
N TYR A 218 -18.35 29.32 31.03
CA TYR A 218 -18.68 28.77 32.34
C TYR A 218 -18.14 29.67 33.49
N ILE A 219 -16.90 30.18 33.37
CA ILE A 219 -16.26 31.04 34.37
C ILE A 219 -16.89 32.42 34.42
N LYS A 220 -17.43 32.93 33.31
CA LYS A 220 -18.08 34.26 33.27
C LYS A 220 -19.49 34.28 33.87
N ASN A 221 -20.10 33.11 34.10
CA ASN A 221 -21.45 32.95 34.61
C ASN A 221 -21.46 32.47 36.08
N VAL A 222 -20.30 32.39 36.75
CA VAL A 222 -20.11 32.19 38.18
C VAL A 222 -19.63 33.50 38.83
#